data_dcf75cb39292bbf8282373d18d3b55aa
#
_entry.id   dcf75cb39292bbf8282373d18d3b55aa
#
_cell.length_a   1.000
_cell.length_b   1.000
_cell.length_c   1.000
_cell.angle_alpha   90.00
_cell.angle_beta   90.00
_cell.angle_gamma   90.00
#
_symmetry.space_group_name_H-M   'P 1'
#
loop_
_entity.id
_entity.type
_entity.pdbx_description
1 polymer ?
#
loop_
_entity_poly.entity_id
_entity_poly.type
_entity_poly.pdbx_seq_one_letter_code
_entity_poly.pdbx_strand_id
1 'polypeptide(L)'
;MKINAGEIRVGMLLEYKNDLWQVLKTQHVKPGKGGAFAQVEMKSVNKNTKLNERFRSSETIEKASLEEISFTFSYEDQEKYFFMNPKTFEQTEIQKSLIGERGKLLTENLEVTISFYNENPISVDLPNQVTCKIETTDAALKGQTVSSSYKPAVLENGLSIQVPPFIEAGDNVVIDTRNLEYIKKI
;
A
#
# COMPACT_ATOMS: atom_id res chain seq x y z
N MET A 1 -11.98 9.04 17.27
CA MET A 1 -13.46 9.09 17.02
C MET A 1 -14.07 7.76 17.43
N LYS A 2 -15.09 7.79 18.29
CA LYS A 2 -15.76 6.55 18.78
C LYS A 2 -16.75 6.03 17.74
N ILE A 3 -16.65 4.74 17.44
CA ILE A 3 -17.58 4.00 16.56
C ILE A 3 -18.09 2.76 17.27
N ASN A 4 -19.24 2.24 16.85
CA ASN A 4 -19.71 0.94 17.33
C ASN A 4 -18.95 -0.20 16.62
N ALA A 5 -18.71 -1.30 17.31
CA ALA A 5 -18.00 -2.44 16.72
C ALA A 5 -18.72 -3.02 15.48
N GLY A 6 -20.03 -2.84 15.37
CA GLY A 6 -20.81 -3.16 14.16
C GLY A 6 -20.44 -2.34 12.92
N GLU A 7 -19.76 -1.22 13.09
CA GLU A 7 -19.33 -0.31 12.01
C GLU A 7 -17.90 -0.57 11.53
N ILE A 8 -17.16 -1.49 12.19
CA ILE A 8 -15.78 -1.83 11.81
C ILE A 8 -15.75 -2.41 10.39
N ARG A 9 -14.82 -1.93 9.60
CA ARG A 9 -14.55 -2.39 8.22
C ARG A 9 -13.06 -2.68 8.02
N VAL A 10 -12.76 -3.53 7.07
CA VAL A 10 -11.39 -3.83 6.64
C VAL A 10 -10.67 -2.54 6.22
N GLY A 11 -9.41 -2.39 6.62
CA GLY A 11 -8.59 -1.22 6.36
C GLY A 11 -8.69 -0.12 7.43
N MET A 12 -9.71 -0.14 8.30
CA MET A 12 -9.80 0.82 9.39
C MET A 12 -8.64 0.66 10.38
N LEU A 13 -8.23 1.79 10.96
CA LEU A 13 -7.28 1.82 12.07
C LEU A 13 -8.04 2.03 13.38
N LEU A 14 -7.78 1.16 14.34
CA LEU A 14 -8.42 1.17 15.65
C LEU A 14 -7.37 1.37 16.74
N GLU A 15 -7.70 2.19 17.73
CA GLU A 15 -6.95 2.26 18.98
C GLU A 15 -7.50 1.23 19.95
N TYR A 16 -6.69 0.25 20.30
CA TYR A 16 -7.08 -0.84 21.19
C TYR A 16 -5.90 -1.35 22.02
N LYS A 17 -6.09 -1.53 23.32
CA LYS A 17 -5.05 -1.98 24.25
C LYS A 17 -3.74 -1.15 24.15
N ASN A 18 -3.87 0.17 24.07
CA ASN A 18 -2.76 1.12 23.95
C ASN A 18 -1.85 0.89 22.73
N ASP A 19 -2.41 0.37 21.65
CA ASP A 19 -1.72 0.18 20.38
C ASP A 19 -2.63 0.56 19.20
N LEU A 20 -2.04 0.78 18.04
CA LEU A 20 -2.74 1.08 16.81
C LEU A 20 -2.83 -0.19 15.96
N TRP A 21 -4.04 -0.56 15.57
CA TRP A 21 -4.35 -1.79 14.88
C TRP A 21 -5.03 -1.54 13.54
N GLN A 22 -4.50 -2.12 12.48
CA GLN A 22 -5.16 -2.15 11.19
C GLN A 22 -6.05 -3.38 11.07
N VAL A 23 -7.31 -3.17 10.72
CA VAL A 23 -8.28 -4.26 10.50
C VAL A 23 -7.96 -4.98 9.19
N LEU A 24 -7.65 -6.27 9.29
CA LEU A 24 -7.38 -7.15 8.14
C LEU A 24 -8.64 -7.86 7.68
N LYS A 25 -9.44 -8.36 8.63
CA LYS A 25 -10.71 -9.06 8.35
C LYS A 25 -11.75 -8.70 9.41
N THR A 26 -13.00 -8.66 9.02
CA THR A 26 -14.12 -8.52 9.95
C THR A 26 -15.28 -9.40 9.51
N GLN A 27 -15.91 -10.06 10.48
CA GLN A 27 -17.08 -10.88 10.26
C GLN A 27 -18.14 -10.51 11.29
N HIS A 28 -19.31 -10.07 10.81
CA HIS A 28 -20.45 -9.77 11.66
C HIS A 28 -21.34 -11.01 11.79
N VAL A 29 -21.55 -11.44 13.02
CA VAL A 29 -22.36 -12.61 13.36
C VAL A 29 -23.58 -12.16 14.15
N LYS A 30 -24.77 -12.54 13.65
CA LYS A 30 -26.05 -12.35 14.34
C LYS A 30 -26.61 -13.72 14.69
N PRO A 31 -26.30 -14.26 15.89
CA PRO A 31 -26.88 -15.54 16.32
C PRO A 31 -28.40 -15.38 16.55
N GLY A 32 -29.15 -16.44 16.34
CA GLY A 32 -30.60 -16.42 16.49
C GLY A 32 -31.06 -16.18 17.94
N LYS A 33 -30.23 -16.50 18.93
CA LYS A 33 -30.39 -16.14 20.35
C LYS A 33 -29.09 -15.54 20.85
N GLY A 34 -29.15 -14.32 21.38
CA GLY A 34 -28.01 -13.57 21.88
C GLY A 34 -27.69 -12.30 21.08
N GLY A 35 -26.79 -11.46 21.60
CA GLY A 35 -26.39 -10.22 20.96
C GLY A 35 -25.51 -10.43 19.73
N ALA A 36 -25.65 -9.58 18.72
CA ALA A 36 -24.77 -9.58 17.57
C ALA A 36 -23.33 -9.19 18.00
N PHE A 37 -22.34 -9.77 17.34
CA PHE A 37 -20.94 -9.48 17.57
C PHE A 37 -20.15 -9.37 16.26
N ALA A 38 -19.03 -8.66 16.32
CA ALA A 38 -18.05 -8.56 15.27
C ALA A 38 -16.79 -9.33 15.68
N GLN A 39 -16.35 -10.27 14.84
CA GLN A 39 -15.05 -10.90 14.99
C GLN A 39 -14.07 -10.19 14.08
N VAL A 40 -13.00 -9.63 14.66
CA VAL A 40 -12.07 -8.75 13.97
C VAL A 40 -10.67 -9.33 14.06
N GLU A 41 -10.08 -9.62 12.91
CA GLU A 41 -8.64 -9.89 12.77
C GLU A 41 -7.95 -8.58 12.44
N MET A 42 -6.98 -8.20 13.24
CA MET A 42 -6.24 -6.95 13.09
C MET A 42 -4.76 -7.17 13.33
N LYS A 43 -3.94 -6.29 12.76
CA LYS A 43 -2.48 -6.30 12.84
C LYS A 43 -2.00 -5.01 13.48
N SER A 44 -1.11 -5.13 14.47
CA SER A 44 -0.46 -3.96 15.05
C SER A 44 0.39 -3.25 14.01
N VAL A 45 0.21 -1.94 13.90
CA VAL A 45 1.01 -1.08 13.01
C VAL A 45 2.45 -1.00 13.52
N ASN A 46 2.64 -0.96 14.84
CA ASN A 46 3.95 -0.76 15.47
C ASN A 46 4.75 -2.06 15.65
N LYS A 47 4.08 -3.15 16.02
CA LYS A 47 4.72 -4.41 16.46
C LYS A 47 4.67 -5.53 15.43
N ASN A 48 3.94 -5.35 14.34
CA ASN A 48 3.74 -6.35 13.30
C ASN A 48 3.08 -7.66 13.79
N THR A 49 2.48 -7.67 14.98
CA THR A 49 1.75 -8.80 15.56
C THR A 49 0.30 -8.80 15.12
N LYS A 50 -0.30 -9.98 15.03
CA LYS A 50 -1.73 -10.15 14.74
C LYS A 50 -2.53 -10.43 16.00
N LEU A 51 -3.76 -9.92 16.04
CA LEU A 51 -4.72 -10.13 17.10
C LEU A 51 -6.09 -10.45 16.51
N ASN A 52 -6.73 -11.49 17.04
CA ASN A 52 -8.14 -11.77 16.78
C ASN A 52 -8.94 -11.39 18.02
N GLU A 53 -9.90 -10.49 17.87
CA GLU A 53 -10.72 -10.02 18.99
C GLU A 53 -12.20 -10.09 18.61
N ARG A 54 -13.03 -10.31 19.62
CA ARG A 54 -14.47 -10.39 19.48
C ARG A 54 -15.13 -9.25 20.25
N PHE A 55 -15.78 -8.36 19.53
CA PHE A 55 -16.51 -7.22 20.09
C PHE A 55 -18.01 -7.45 20.01
N ARG A 56 -18.77 -7.06 21.04
CA ARG A 56 -20.22 -6.95 20.90
C ARG A 56 -20.53 -5.84 19.90
N SER A 57 -21.54 -6.00 19.04
CA SER A 57 -21.87 -5.00 18.01
C SER A 57 -22.17 -3.61 18.57
N SER A 58 -22.67 -3.55 19.82
CA SER A 58 -22.95 -2.30 20.54
C SER A 58 -21.74 -1.76 21.33
N GLU A 59 -20.63 -2.51 21.39
CA GLU A 59 -19.41 -2.07 22.07
C GLU A 59 -18.77 -0.93 21.30
N THR A 60 -18.33 0.09 22.02
CA THR A 60 -17.68 1.26 21.43
C THR A 60 -16.17 1.06 21.38
N ILE A 61 -15.59 1.32 20.23
CA ILE A 61 -14.15 1.28 20.00
C ILE A 61 -13.67 2.60 19.40
N GLU A 62 -12.44 2.98 19.72
CA GLU A 62 -11.84 4.21 19.18
C GLU A 62 -11.28 3.95 17.78
N LYS A 63 -11.84 4.64 16.77
CA LYS A 63 -11.27 4.69 15.43
C LYS A 63 -10.21 5.79 15.39
N ALA A 64 -8.99 5.44 15.01
CA ALA A 64 -7.91 6.41 14.84
C ALA A 64 -8.22 7.38 13.70
N SER A 65 -7.95 8.66 13.92
CA SER A 65 -8.00 9.71 12.91
C SER A 65 -6.59 9.86 12.33
N LEU A 66 -6.48 9.76 11.00
CA LEU A 66 -5.23 9.99 10.29
C LEU A 66 -5.25 11.37 9.64
N GLU A 67 -4.10 12.01 9.64
CA GLU A 67 -3.84 13.20 8.87
C GLU A 67 -3.10 12.80 7.59
N GLU A 68 -3.70 13.08 6.43
CA GLU A 68 -3.13 12.79 5.12
C GLU A 68 -2.54 14.07 4.54
N ILE A 69 -1.25 14.04 4.23
CA ILE A 69 -0.52 15.19 3.72
C ILE A 69 0.20 14.79 2.44
N SER A 70 0.12 15.65 1.41
CA SER A 70 0.85 15.47 0.17
C SER A 70 2.30 15.87 0.32
N PHE A 71 3.20 15.01 -0.16
CA PHE A 71 4.64 15.21 -0.25
C PHE A 71 5.14 14.88 -1.64
N THR A 72 6.34 15.35 -1.96
CA THR A 72 7.09 14.91 -3.13
C THR A 72 8.32 14.14 -2.69
N PHE A 73 8.64 13.06 -3.42
CA PHE A 73 9.88 12.31 -3.18
C PHE A 73 11.09 13.16 -3.60
N SER A 74 12.11 13.21 -2.74
CA SER A 74 13.34 13.96 -2.98
C SER A 74 14.49 13.04 -3.31
N TYR A 75 14.92 12.22 -2.37
CA TYR A 75 16.05 11.30 -2.52
C TYR A 75 15.95 10.15 -1.50
N GLU A 76 16.89 9.22 -1.59
CA GLU A 76 17.00 8.11 -0.65
C GLU A 76 18.44 7.93 -0.18
N ASP A 77 18.59 7.31 0.98
CA ASP A 77 19.85 6.75 1.46
C ASP A 77 19.74 5.21 1.60
N GLN A 78 20.62 4.59 2.37
CA GLN A 78 20.61 3.12 2.54
C GLN A 78 19.37 2.60 3.27
N GLU A 79 18.79 3.38 4.20
CA GLU A 79 17.73 2.93 5.10
C GLU A 79 16.42 3.69 4.93
N LYS A 80 16.45 4.90 4.38
CA LYS A 80 15.34 5.84 4.38
C LYS A 80 15.07 6.46 3.01
N TYR A 81 13.81 6.83 2.83
CA TYR A 81 13.34 7.73 1.78
C TYR A 81 13.07 9.11 2.38
N PHE A 82 13.43 10.16 1.65
CA PHE A 82 13.24 11.55 2.06
C PHE A 82 12.19 12.22 1.16
N PHE A 83 11.23 12.84 1.81
CA PHE A 83 10.12 13.51 1.15
C PHE A 83 10.06 14.97 1.59
N MET A 84 9.63 15.85 0.71
CA MET A 84 9.46 17.27 0.96
C MET A 84 8.01 17.68 0.78
N ASN A 85 7.47 18.43 1.74
CA ASN A 85 6.17 19.05 1.59
C ASN A 85 6.28 20.21 0.56
N PRO A 86 5.55 20.17 -0.57
CA PRO A 86 5.70 21.18 -1.62
C PRO A 86 5.18 22.57 -1.21
N LYS A 87 4.44 22.69 -0.11
CA LYS A 87 3.89 23.96 0.38
C LYS A 87 4.72 24.56 1.51
N THR A 88 5.14 23.74 2.48
CA THR A 88 5.87 24.20 3.67
C THR A 88 7.39 24.03 3.54
N PHE A 89 7.85 23.24 2.56
CA PHE A 89 9.25 22.84 2.37
C PHE A 89 9.83 22.06 3.56
N GLU A 90 8.98 21.56 4.44
CA GLU A 90 9.39 20.68 5.52
C GLU A 90 9.75 19.30 4.95
N GLN A 91 10.86 18.77 5.44
CA GLN A 91 11.34 17.44 5.04
C GLN A 91 10.90 16.39 6.06
N THR A 92 10.46 15.27 5.56
CA THR A 92 10.13 14.09 6.37
C THR A 92 10.91 12.87 5.88
N GLU A 93 11.29 12.01 6.81
CA GLU A 93 12.01 10.77 6.52
C GLU A 93 11.14 9.54 6.82
N ILE A 94 11.17 8.56 5.94
CA ILE A 94 10.40 7.32 6.05
C ILE A 94 11.34 6.13 5.91
N GLN A 95 11.26 5.18 6.84
CA GLN A 95 12.02 3.93 6.77
C GLN A 95 11.60 3.13 5.52
N LYS A 96 12.58 2.60 4.78
CA LYS A 96 12.33 1.78 3.57
C LYS A 96 11.43 0.58 3.86
N SER A 97 11.51 0.01 5.06
CA SER A 97 10.67 -1.10 5.50
C SER A 97 9.16 -0.76 5.55
N LEU A 98 8.81 0.51 5.75
CA LEU A 98 7.41 0.94 5.79
C LEU A 98 6.76 0.88 4.40
N ILE A 99 7.50 1.22 3.35
CA ILE A 99 7.00 1.26 1.97
C ILE A 99 7.18 -0.11 1.29
N GLY A 100 8.28 -0.82 1.61
CA GLY A 100 8.63 -2.10 1.02
C GLY A 100 9.03 -1.97 -0.45
N GLU A 101 8.73 -2.99 -1.26
CA GLU A 101 9.10 -3.08 -2.69
C GLU A 101 8.55 -1.93 -3.54
N ARG A 102 7.40 -1.37 -3.19
CA ARG A 102 6.82 -0.22 -3.89
C ARG A 102 7.70 1.02 -3.84
N GLY A 103 8.61 1.10 -2.86
CA GLY A 103 9.58 2.19 -2.76
C GLY A 103 10.50 2.31 -3.96
N LYS A 104 10.76 1.22 -4.68
CA LYS A 104 11.54 1.22 -5.93
C LYS A 104 10.86 2.00 -7.07
N LEU A 105 9.56 2.23 -6.98
CA LEU A 105 8.79 3.05 -7.94
C LEU A 105 8.91 4.55 -7.68
N LEU A 106 9.51 4.97 -6.57
CA LEU A 106 9.72 6.38 -6.26
C LEU A 106 10.74 6.98 -7.24
N THR A 107 10.36 8.07 -7.86
CA THR A 107 11.21 8.87 -8.74
C THR A 107 11.23 10.31 -8.23
N GLU A 108 12.29 11.05 -8.52
CA GLU A 108 12.41 12.44 -8.10
C GLU A 108 11.17 13.27 -8.49
N ASN A 109 10.65 14.04 -7.54
CA ASN A 109 9.43 14.83 -7.64
C ASN A 109 8.12 14.05 -7.79
N LEU A 110 8.12 12.73 -7.60
CA LEU A 110 6.88 11.96 -7.56
C LEU A 110 6.03 12.41 -6.36
N GLU A 111 4.78 12.79 -6.63
CA GLU A 111 3.83 13.15 -5.59
C GLU A 111 3.28 11.90 -4.91
N VAL A 112 3.31 11.89 -3.58
CA VAL A 112 2.79 10.82 -2.72
C VAL A 112 1.91 11.41 -1.63
N THR A 113 1.05 10.58 -1.04
CA THR A 113 0.31 10.94 0.16
C THR A 113 0.88 10.17 1.35
N ILE A 114 1.26 10.88 2.40
CA ILE A 114 1.73 10.27 3.64
C ILE A 114 0.66 10.44 4.71
N SER A 115 0.27 9.33 5.32
CA SER A 115 -0.69 9.32 6.43
C SER A 115 0.05 9.33 7.77
N PHE A 116 -0.32 10.26 8.63
CA PHE A 116 0.24 10.43 9.96
C PHE A 116 -0.79 10.11 11.04
N TYR A 117 -0.30 9.52 12.11
CA TYR A 117 -1.02 9.37 13.36
C TYR A 117 -0.16 9.91 14.52
N ASN A 118 -0.66 10.92 15.22
CA ASN A 118 0.10 11.63 16.27
C ASN A 118 1.51 12.02 15.78
N GLU A 119 1.58 12.70 14.63
CA GLU A 119 2.82 13.16 13.99
C GLU A 119 3.77 12.05 13.50
N ASN A 120 3.43 10.79 13.71
CA ASN A 120 4.21 9.65 13.22
C ASN A 120 3.69 9.17 11.86
N PRO A 121 4.54 9.00 10.86
CA PRO A 121 4.14 8.46 9.57
C PRO A 121 3.78 6.98 9.70
N ILE A 122 2.64 6.58 9.14
CA ILE A 122 2.13 5.21 9.21
C ILE A 122 2.13 4.53 7.85
N SER A 123 1.80 5.26 6.80
CA SER A 123 1.76 4.75 5.44
C SER A 123 2.14 5.80 4.42
N VAL A 124 2.63 5.33 3.29
CA VAL A 124 2.91 6.14 2.11
C VAL A 124 2.13 5.56 0.94
N ASP A 125 1.25 6.35 0.37
CA ASP A 125 0.44 6.00 -0.79
C ASP A 125 1.00 6.67 -2.04
N LEU A 126 1.46 5.83 -2.98
CA LEU A 126 1.91 6.26 -4.29
C LEU A 126 0.70 6.53 -5.21
N PRO A 127 0.87 7.30 -6.28
CA PRO A 127 -0.13 7.36 -7.35
C PRO A 127 -0.49 5.94 -7.81
N ASN A 128 -1.75 5.70 -8.16
CA ASN A 128 -2.21 4.36 -8.55
C ASN A 128 -1.45 3.78 -9.74
N GLN A 129 -0.86 4.64 -10.56
CA GLN A 129 -0.13 4.26 -11.77
C GLN A 129 1.13 5.10 -11.89
N VAL A 130 2.22 4.44 -12.28
CA VAL A 130 3.50 5.08 -12.62
C VAL A 130 4.01 4.53 -13.94
N THR A 131 4.78 5.35 -14.65
CA THR A 131 5.47 4.92 -15.88
C THR A 131 6.87 4.48 -15.54
N CYS A 132 7.26 3.29 -16.02
CA CYS A 132 8.60 2.75 -15.87
C CYS A 132 9.11 2.25 -17.23
N LYS A 133 10.43 2.25 -17.37
CA LYS A 133 11.10 1.71 -18.54
C LYS A 133 11.50 0.24 -18.29
N ILE A 134 11.31 -0.59 -19.30
CA ILE A 134 11.79 -1.97 -19.30
C ILE A 134 13.30 -1.94 -19.54
N GLU A 135 14.08 -2.45 -18.59
CA GLU A 135 15.53 -2.59 -18.72
C GLU A 135 15.89 -3.86 -19.50
N THR A 136 15.35 -4.99 -19.05
CA THR A 136 15.60 -6.31 -19.67
C THR A 136 14.33 -7.14 -19.71
N THR A 137 14.17 -7.91 -20.78
CA THR A 137 13.14 -8.93 -20.94
C THR A 137 13.56 -9.91 -22.04
N ASP A 138 12.91 -11.05 -22.10
CA ASP A 138 13.10 -11.99 -23.21
C ASP A 138 12.64 -11.37 -24.54
N ALA A 139 13.25 -11.80 -25.63
CA ALA A 139 12.92 -11.32 -26.97
C ALA A 139 11.42 -11.47 -27.29
N ALA A 140 10.86 -10.48 -27.97
CA ALA A 140 9.49 -10.57 -28.46
C ALA A 140 9.34 -11.69 -29.47
N LEU A 141 8.47 -12.66 -29.19
CA LEU A 141 8.16 -13.74 -30.11
C LEU A 141 7.14 -13.27 -31.14
N LYS A 142 7.58 -13.03 -32.36
CA LYS A 142 6.69 -12.72 -33.49
C LYS A 142 5.89 -13.96 -33.89
N GLY A 143 4.56 -13.84 -33.90
CA GLY A 143 3.68 -14.88 -34.46
C GLY A 143 3.01 -15.82 -33.44
N GLN A 144 3.16 -15.60 -32.14
CA GLN A 144 2.35 -16.33 -31.17
C GLN A 144 0.98 -15.64 -30.98
N THR A 145 -0.07 -16.47 -31.06
CA THR A 145 -1.45 -16.05 -30.84
C THR A 145 -1.66 -15.53 -29.40
N VAL A 146 -2.72 -14.76 -29.22
CA VAL A 146 -3.17 -14.05 -27.98
C VAL A 146 -3.21 -14.91 -26.70
N SER A 147 -2.95 -16.19 -26.78
CA SER A 147 -2.89 -17.14 -25.66
C SER A 147 -1.48 -17.35 -25.07
N SER A 148 -0.48 -16.59 -25.49
CA SER A 148 0.86 -16.73 -24.93
C SER A 148 0.90 -16.20 -23.50
N SER A 149 1.51 -17.00 -22.63
CA SER A 149 1.75 -16.63 -21.23
C SER A 149 2.58 -15.35 -21.14
N TYR A 150 2.35 -14.54 -20.13
CA TYR A 150 3.20 -13.41 -19.81
C TYR A 150 4.63 -13.87 -19.59
N LYS A 151 5.59 -13.01 -19.88
CA LYS A 151 7.02 -13.25 -19.68
C LYS A 151 7.58 -12.32 -18.62
N PRO A 152 8.67 -12.72 -17.92
CA PRO A 152 9.32 -11.87 -16.94
C PRO A 152 10.02 -10.68 -17.61
N ALA A 153 9.97 -9.54 -16.98
CA ALA A 153 10.72 -8.35 -17.34
C ALA A 153 11.27 -7.67 -16.10
N VAL A 154 12.42 -7.04 -16.22
CA VAL A 154 13.02 -6.23 -15.16
C VAL A 154 12.93 -4.77 -15.56
N LEU A 155 12.41 -3.96 -14.67
CA LEU A 155 12.32 -2.50 -14.83
C LEU A 155 13.66 -1.84 -14.49
N GLU A 156 13.89 -0.63 -14.97
CA GLU A 156 15.11 0.16 -14.69
C GLU A 156 15.36 0.39 -13.18
N ASN A 157 14.32 0.30 -12.36
CA ASN A 157 14.40 0.39 -10.90
C ASN A 157 14.68 -0.95 -10.19
N GLY A 158 14.90 -2.03 -10.94
CA GLY A 158 15.22 -3.37 -10.44
C GLY A 158 14.02 -4.23 -10.04
N LEU A 159 12.78 -3.75 -10.20
CA LEU A 159 11.58 -4.56 -9.99
C LEU A 159 11.38 -5.56 -11.13
N SER A 160 11.01 -6.78 -10.77
CA SER A 160 10.59 -7.81 -11.73
C SER A 160 9.07 -7.85 -11.82
N ILE A 161 8.55 -7.78 -13.04
CA ILE A 161 7.12 -7.86 -13.33
C ILE A 161 6.84 -8.85 -14.45
N GLN A 162 5.58 -9.23 -14.61
CA GLN A 162 5.12 -10.01 -15.76
C GLN A 162 4.55 -9.08 -16.82
N VAL A 163 4.99 -9.25 -18.05
CA VAL A 163 4.56 -8.43 -19.20
C VAL A 163 4.09 -9.30 -20.36
N PRO A 164 3.23 -8.77 -21.25
CA PRO A 164 2.84 -9.47 -22.47
C PRO A 164 4.06 -9.80 -23.36
N PRO A 165 3.94 -10.84 -24.23
CA PRO A 165 5.06 -11.29 -25.07
C PRO A 165 5.60 -10.25 -26.05
N PHE A 166 4.81 -9.24 -26.43
CA PHE A 166 5.20 -8.21 -27.40
C PHE A 166 6.05 -7.06 -26.81
N ILE A 167 6.23 -7.04 -25.48
CA ILE A 167 7.04 -6.03 -24.81
C ILE A 167 8.52 -6.31 -25.06
N GLU A 168 9.27 -5.24 -25.33
CA GLU A 168 10.71 -5.28 -25.62
C GLU A 168 11.50 -4.43 -24.59
N ALA A 169 12.78 -4.70 -24.46
CA ALA A 169 13.68 -3.86 -23.69
C ALA A 169 13.70 -2.45 -24.28
N GLY A 170 13.65 -1.44 -23.41
CA GLY A 170 13.55 -0.03 -23.78
C GLY A 170 12.12 0.50 -23.89
N ASP A 171 11.11 -0.35 -23.87
CA ASP A 171 9.71 0.08 -23.85
C ASP A 171 9.33 0.78 -22.55
N ASN A 172 8.47 1.80 -22.66
CA ASN A 172 7.84 2.42 -21.50
C ASN A 172 6.49 1.76 -21.23
N VAL A 173 6.27 1.40 -19.99
CA VAL A 173 5.06 0.71 -19.55
C VAL A 173 4.45 1.40 -18.34
N VAL A 174 3.14 1.32 -18.22
CA VAL A 174 2.40 1.78 -17.05
C VAL A 174 2.21 0.61 -16.11
N ILE A 175 2.54 0.84 -14.83
CA ILE A 175 2.46 -0.15 -13.74
C ILE A 175 1.42 0.31 -12.74
N ASP A 176 0.57 -0.62 -12.28
CA ASP A 176 -0.28 -0.42 -11.10
C ASP A 176 0.59 -0.53 -9.85
N THR A 177 0.66 0.53 -9.06
CA THR A 177 1.55 0.60 -7.89
C THR A 177 1.06 -0.23 -6.71
N ARG A 178 -0.21 -0.65 -6.70
CA ARG A 178 -0.82 -1.41 -5.60
C ARG A 178 -0.44 -2.87 -5.61
N ASN A 179 -0.37 -3.48 -6.79
CA ASN A 179 -0.06 -4.90 -7.00
C ASN A 179 1.19 -5.15 -7.85
N LEU A 180 1.85 -4.07 -8.33
CA LEU A 180 3.05 -4.13 -9.16
C LEU A 180 2.82 -4.87 -10.49
N GLU A 181 1.67 -4.64 -11.10
CA GLU A 181 1.28 -5.31 -12.34
C GLU A 181 1.35 -4.36 -13.53
N TYR A 182 1.68 -4.94 -14.69
CA TYR A 182 1.62 -4.26 -15.98
C TYR A 182 0.18 -3.87 -16.34
N ILE A 183 -0.01 -2.65 -16.80
CA ILE A 183 -1.31 -2.17 -17.30
C ILE A 183 -1.29 -2.03 -18.81
N LYS A 184 -0.35 -1.25 -19.34
CA LYS A 184 -0.25 -0.96 -20.78
C LYS A 184 1.14 -0.47 -21.17
N LYS A 185 1.46 -0.57 -22.46
CA LYS A 185 2.60 0.09 -23.11
C LYS A 185 2.20 1.51 -23.52
N ILE A 186 3.15 2.45 -23.44
CA ILE A 186 3.01 3.81 -23.92
C ILE A 186 3.75 3.95 -25.24
#